data_3b738a20b26d753ba44fd6c2d6cbc792
#
_entry.id   3b738a20b26d753ba44fd6c2d6cbc792
#
_cell.length_a   1.000
_cell.length_b   1.000
_cell.length_c   1.000
_cell.angle_alpha   90.00
_cell.angle_beta   90.00
_cell.angle_gamma   90.00
#
_symmetry.space_group_name_H-M   'P 1'
#
loop_
_entity.id
_entity.type
_entity.pdbx_description
1 polymer ?
#
loop_
_entity_poly.entity_id
_entity_poly.type
_entity_poly.pdbx_seq_one_letter_code
_entity_poly.pdbx_strand_id
1 'polypeptide(L)'
;MVKDYLGPADSGHWFADARWLDALLRFESALAQAQADCGLVPRPAAEAIARACAQAPLTCEGVVEQARASGALGLAVVRPLQQWLQAHAPEGLPWLHWGATTQDAVDTAQALLTQQALQALLAELDALQSALQALARTHVATPMLARSLLQPAQITSFGFKCAQSAAAVGRSIEQFERLATAALCVQLGGAVGNGAVLGSHRAEVEQALARRLGLSACGRSWHTQRDDWMRLAMEAAVCGGSLAKLARDWSLMAQYEVGEIAEAPRGSTSSAMPHKRNPVHLMQAVAQAQAIPQLAALLLGCMAQAHERALGEWQAEVAHWPDLWRHVHGAAAALRQAAQSLQVLPQRMLGHVRGLHGLVFSEACVHAMAHWTGKPEALAAVELLAPQALEQGRELRLLLAEWAAPRLDAAALQALQDALARACDPARAVQASHDACLALLAAPQTHAHANAHSHA
;
A
#
# COMPACT_ATOMS: atom_id res chain seq x y z
N MET A 1 15.97 -16.47 -3.96
CA MET A 1 15.13 -17.65 -3.66
C MET A 1 14.23 -17.42 -2.44
N VAL A 2 14.75 -17.30 -1.19
CA VAL A 2 13.87 -17.18 0.00
C VAL A 2 13.04 -15.88 0.02
N LYS A 3 13.60 -14.75 -0.39
CA LYS A 3 12.85 -13.47 -0.49
C LYS A 3 11.86 -13.45 -1.66
N ASP A 4 12.14 -14.17 -2.73
CA ASP A 4 11.41 -14.04 -4.00
C ASP A 4 10.14 -14.89 -4.06
N TYR A 5 10.05 -16.01 -3.29
CA TYR A 5 8.84 -16.84 -3.29
C TYR A 5 7.65 -16.20 -2.55
N LEU A 6 7.89 -15.16 -1.74
CA LEU A 6 6.85 -14.48 -0.96
C LEU A 6 6.12 -13.37 -1.73
N GLY A 7 6.59 -13.01 -2.91
CA GLY A 7 6.00 -11.93 -3.72
C GLY A 7 5.93 -12.29 -5.19
N PRO A 8 5.29 -11.45 -6.03
CA PRO A 8 5.34 -11.63 -7.47
C PRO A 8 6.77 -11.57 -7.99
N ALA A 9 7.04 -12.29 -9.09
CA ALA A 9 8.37 -12.41 -9.69
C ALA A 9 9.06 -11.06 -9.95
N ASP A 10 8.26 -10.01 -10.18
CA ASP A 10 8.74 -8.67 -10.52
C ASP A 10 8.94 -7.75 -9.32
N SER A 11 8.52 -8.16 -8.11
CA SER A 11 8.68 -7.30 -6.92
C SER A 11 10.17 -7.19 -6.52
N GLY A 12 10.74 -6.03 -6.74
CA GLY A 12 12.16 -5.74 -6.49
C GLY A 12 13.03 -5.65 -7.74
N HIS A 13 12.49 -5.98 -8.91
CA HIS A 13 13.23 -5.87 -10.18
C HIS A 13 13.60 -4.42 -10.50
N TRP A 14 12.79 -3.44 -10.06
CA TRP A 14 13.04 -2.00 -10.30
C TRP A 14 14.37 -1.51 -9.72
N PHE A 15 14.82 -2.09 -8.61
CA PHE A 15 16.07 -1.73 -7.93
C PHE A 15 17.20 -2.75 -8.14
N ALA A 16 17.13 -3.56 -9.20
CA ALA A 16 18.23 -4.46 -9.55
C ALA A 16 19.48 -3.67 -9.98
N ASP A 17 20.67 -4.23 -9.75
CA ASP A 17 21.95 -3.56 -10.02
C ASP A 17 22.04 -3.01 -11.45
N ALA A 18 21.55 -3.77 -12.44
CA ALA A 18 21.51 -3.31 -13.84
C ALA A 18 20.62 -2.08 -14.04
N ARG A 19 19.52 -1.95 -13.28
CA ARG A 19 18.65 -0.77 -13.31
C ARG A 19 19.29 0.43 -12.64
N TRP A 20 20.00 0.21 -11.53
CA TRP A 20 20.79 1.24 -10.89
C TRP A 20 21.85 1.79 -11.83
N LEU A 21 22.62 0.90 -12.48
CA LEU A 21 23.64 1.31 -13.44
C LEU A 21 23.04 2.10 -14.61
N ASP A 22 21.95 1.62 -15.21
CA ASP A 22 21.24 2.34 -16.27
C ASP A 22 20.77 3.74 -15.80
N ALA A 23 20.18 3.84 -14.61
CA ALA A 23 19.69 5.12 -14.07
C ALA A 23 20.84 6.12 -13.82
N LEU A 24 22.00 5.65 -13.35
CA LEU A 24 23.20 6.49 -13.16
C LEU A 24 23.76 6.97 -14.50
N LEU A 25 23.84 6.11 -15.51
CA LEU A 25 24.27 6.48 -16.86
C LEU A 25 23.29 7.45 -17.55
N ARG A 26 22.00 7.26 -17.34
CA ARG A 26 20.95 8.19 -17.80
C ARG A 26 21.10 9.56 -17.15
N PHE A 27 21.43 9.63 -15.86
CA PHE A 27 21.69 10.90 -15.18
C PHE A 27 22.87 11.63 -15.82
N GLU A 28 24.02 10.99 -16.01
CA GLU A 28 25.22 11.61 -16.59
C GLU A 28 24.97 12.14 -18.02
N SER A 29 24.33 11.33 -18.85
CA SER A 29 23.96 11.72 -20.20
C SER A 29 22.98 12.89 -20.22
N ALA A 30 21.92 12.82 -19.40
CA ALA A 30 20.90 13.85 -19.34
C ALA A 30 21.44 15.17 -18.76
N LEU A 31 22.33 15.11 -17.76
CA LEU A 31 22.98 16.28 -17.19
C LEU A 31 23.79 17.04 -18.23
N ALA A 32 24.68 16.37 -18.97
CA ALA A 32 25.49 16.98 -20.00
C ALA A 32 24.63 17.62 -21.11
N GLN A 33 23.57 16.93 -21.53
CA GLN A 33 22.63 17.44 -22.52
C GLN A 33 21.82 18.63 -22.01
N ALA A 34 21.35 18.61 -20.75
CA ALA A 34 20.65 19.73 -20.11
C ALA A 34 21.54 20.99 -20.02
N GLN A 35 22.80 20.79 -19.68
CA GLN A 35 23.79 21.87 -19.65
C GLN A 35 24.10 22.42 -21.05
N ALA A 36 24.10 21.57 -22.08
CA ALA A 36 24.26 22.02 -23.46
C ALA A 36 23.04 22.80 -23.98
N ASP A 37 21.83 22.41 -23.58
CA ASP A 37 20.60 23.17 -23.90
C ASP A 37 20.62 24.59 -23.28
N CYS A 38 21.24 24.73 -22.11
CA CYS A 38 21.44 26.02 -21.42
C CYS A 38 22.71 26.76 -21.88
N GLY A 39 23.44 26.26 -22.87
CA GLY A 39 24.65 26.92 -23.43
C GLY A 39 25.90 26.84 -22.54
N LEU A 40 25.89 26.07 -21.47
CA LEU A 40 27.02 25.91 -20.55
C LEU A 40 28.07 24.91 -21.05
N VAL A 41 27.61 23.85 -21.68
CA VAL A 41 28.47 22.78 -22.22
C VAL A 41 28.38 22.79 -23.76
N PRO A 42 29.50 22.68 -24.48
CA PRO A 42 29.45 22.55 -25.95
C PRO A 42 28.65 21.30 -26.37
N ARG A 43 27.76 21.43 -27.37
CA ARG A 43 26.96 20.29 -27.86
C ARG A 43 27.81 19.06 -28.22
N PRO A 44 28.95 19.20 -28.94
CA PRO A 44 29.82 18.06 -29.26
C PRO A 44 30.32 17.32 -28.00
N ALA A 45 30.59 18.07 -26.91
CA ALA A 45 31.02 17.47 -25.63
C ALA A 45 29.88 16.71 -24.96
N ALA A 46 28.65 17.25 -24.95
CA ALA A 46 27.47 16.55 -24.41
C ALA A 46 27.15 15.27 -25.20
N GLU A 47 27.28 15.31 -26.54
CA GLU A 47 27.13 14.14 -27.42
C GLU A 47 28.21 13.08 -27.14
N ALA A 48 29.46 13.52 -26.89
CA ALA A 48 30.56 12.63 -26.54
C ALA A 48 30.29 11.90 -25.23
N ILE A 49 29.76 12.61 -24.18
CA ILE A 49 29.36 12.04 -22.91
C ILE A 49 28.19 11.05 -23.08
N ALA A 50 27.20 11.38 -23.89
CA ALA A 50 26.11 10.47 -24.21
C ALA A 50 26.58 9.17 -24.85
N ARG A 51 27.54 9.28 -25.83
CA ARG A 51 28.17 8.10 -26.42
C ARG A 51 28.98 7.27 -25.41
N ALA A 52 29.71 7.93 -24.50
CA ALA A 52 30.42 7.25 -23.43
C ALA A 52 29.46 6.46 -22.52
N CYS A 53 28.34 7.06 -22.12
CA CYS A 53 27.31 6.39 -21.31
C CYS A 53 26.70 5.16 -22.02
N ALA A 54 26.62 5.19 -23.38
CA ALA A 54 26.07 4.09 -24.16
C ALA A 54 27.08 2.98 -24.47
N GLN A 55 28.37 3.28 -24.52
CA GLN A 55 29.40 2.40 -25.12
C GLN A 55 30.53 2.00 -24.15
N ALA A 56 30.72 2.71 -23.05
CA ALA A 56 31.75 2.36 -22.08
C ALA A 56 31.49 0.96 -21.49
N PRO A 57 32.50 0.13 -21.32
CA PRO A 57 32.37 -1.26 -20.89
C PRO A 57 32.21 -1.32 -19.34
N LEU A 58 31.09 -0.80 -18.82
CA LEU A 58 30.78 -0.89 -17.40
C LEU A 58 30.01 -2.17 -17.09
N THR A 59 30.40 -2.86 -16.03
CA THR A 59 29.67 -4.00 -15.45
C THR A 59 29.25 -3.68 -14.02
N CYS A 60 28.15 -4.26 -13.58
CA CYS A 60 27.66 -4.06 -12.20
C CYS A 60 28.72 -4.48 -11.18
N GLU A 61 29.39 -5.61 -11.41
CA GLU A 61 30.44 -6.15 -10.53
C GLU A 61 31.62 -5.19 -10.42
N GLY A 62 32.09 -4.65 -11.56
CA GLY A 62 33.19 -3.70 -11.59
C GLY A 62 32.86 -2.39 -10.90
N VAL A 63 31.63 -1.89 -11.06
CA VAL A 63 31.15 -0.69 -10.35
C VAL A 63 31.05 -0.95 -8.84
N VAL A 64 30.54 -2.08 -8.41
CA VAL A 64 30.45 -2.45 -6.97
C VAL A 64 31.85 -2.57 -6.36
N GLU A 65 32.82 -3.19 -7.03
CA GLU A 65 34.20 -3.30 -6.55
C GLU A 65 34.85 -1.92 -6.38
N GLN A 66 34.73 -1.05 -7.38
CA GLN A 66 35.26 0.31 -7.32
C GLN A 66 34.55 1.16 -6.26
N ALA A 67 33.23 1.00 -6.11
CA ALA A 67 32.47 1.70 -5.07
C ALA A 67 32.90 1.30 -3.65
N ARG A 68 33.17 0.02 -3.40
CA ARG A 68 33.72 -0.47 -2.13
C ARG A 68 35.06 0.14 -1.82
N ALA A 69 35.95 0.24 -2.80
CA ALA A 69 37.28 0.80 -2.62
C ALA A 69 37.27 2.33 -2.40
N SER A 70 36.35 3.05 -3.05
CA SER A 70 36.29 4.52 -2.99
C SER A 70 35.28 5.07 -1.96
N GLY A 71 34.35 4.25 -1.48
CA GLY A 71 33.20 4.69 -0.67
C GLY A 71 32.16 5.52 -1.45
N ALA A 72 32.26 5.58 -2.81
CA ALA A 72 31.45 6.48 -3.63
C ALA A 72 30.94 5.82 -4.91
N LEU A 73 29.66 5.48 -4.94
CA LEU A 73 29.03 4.82 -6.09
C LEU A 73 29.11 5.66 -7.38
N GLY A 74 28.86 6.98 -7.32
CA GLY A 74 28.96 7.86 -8.47
C GLY A 74 30.38 7.92 -9.06
N LEU A 75 31.39 7.95 -8.21
CA LEU A 75 32.79 7.94 -8.68
C LEU A 75 33.16 6.63 -9.39
N ALA A 76 32.57 5.51 -8.94
CA ALA A 76 32.78 4.21 -9.57
C ALA A 76 32.17 4.13 -10.99
N VAL A 77 31.19 4.97 -11.31
CA VAL A 77 30.62 5.12 -12.68
C VAL A 77 31.41 6.16 -13.47
N VAL A 78 31.75 7.30 -12.89
CA VAL A 78 32.40 8.42 -13.59
C VAL A 78 33.81 8.06 -14.07
N ARG A 79 34.60 7.34 -13.29
CA ARG A 79 35.97 6.98 -13.68
C ARG A 79 36.08 6.14 -14.98
N PRO A 80 35.32 5.07 -15.16
CA PRO A 80 35.31 4.35 -16.45
C PRO A 80 34.85 5.22 -17.61
N LEU A 81 33.88 6.11 -17.39
CA LEU A 81 33.44 7.07 -18.41
C LEU A 81 34.57 8.04 -18.80
N GLN A 82 35.33 8.54 -17.83
CA GLN A 82 36.51 9.39 -18.05
C GLN A 82 37.55 8.67 -18.89
N GLN A 83 37.87 7.40 -18.59
CA GLN A 83 38.81 6.59 -19.34
C GLN A 83 38.36 6.37 -20.79
N TRP A 84 37.06 6.07 -20.96
CA TRP A 84 36.50 5.92 -22.30
C TRP A 84 36.57 7.21 -23.11
N LEU A 85 36.17 8.34 -22.52
CA LEU A 85 36.26 9.66 -23.16
C LEU A 85 37.68 10.04 -23.55
N GLN A 86 38.63 9.80 -22.65
CA GLN A 86 40.03 10.09 -22.94
C GLN A 86 40.57 9.34 -24.18
N ALA A 87 40.09 8.12 -24.38
CA ALA A 87 40.53 7.26 -25.50
C ALA A 87 39.78 7.55 -26.82
N HIS A 88 38.49 7.97 -26.76
CA HIS A 88 37.64 7.97 -27.94
C HIS A 88 37.00 9.33 -28.26
N ALA A 89 36.82 10.23 -27.27
CA ALA A 89 36.13 11.51 -27.44
C ALA A 89 36.57 12.53 -26.39
N PRO A 90 37.83 12.98 -26.40
CA PRO A 90 38.42 13.80 -25.32
C PRO A 90 37.74 15.14 -25.12
N GLU A 91 36.98 15.63 -26.10
CA GLU A 91 36.17 16.85 -25.99
C GLU A 91 35.13 16.80 -24.91
N GLY A 92 34.62 15.63 -24.50
CA GLY A 92 33.67 15.41 -23.42
C GLY A 92 34.32 15.41 -22.02
N LEU A 93 35.62 15.13 -21.94
CA LEU A 93 36.29 14.89 -20.67
C LEU A 93 36.21 16.05 -19.64
N PRO A 94 36.38 17.35 -20.02
CA PRO A 94 36.27 18.47 -19.09
C PRO A 94 34.86 18.68 -18.54
N TRP A 95 33.85 18.11 -19.18
CA TRP A 95 32.44 18.40 -18.93
C TRP A 95 31.69 17.25 -18.31
N LEU A 96 32.30 16.05 -18.17
CA LEU A 96 31.69 14.91 -17.53
C LEU A 96 31.47 15.19 -16.04
N HIS A 97 30.27 14.93 -15.54
CA HIS A 97 29.85 15.13 -14.14
C HIS A 97 30.03 16.59 -13.66
N TRP A 98 30.05 17.53 -14.59
CA TRP A 98 30.36 18.93 -14.30
C TRP A 98 29.25 19.60 -13.47
N GLY A 99 29.65 20.18 -12.34
CA GLY A 99 28.72 20.84 -11.40
C GLY A 99 27.90 19.90 -10.53
N ALA A 100 28.00 18.60 -10.70
CA ALA A 100 27.32 17.59 -9.90
C ALA A 100 28.22 16.96 -8.83
N THR A 101 27.60 16.16 -7.98
CA THR A 101 28.27 15.32 -6.97
C THR A 101 27.69 13.91 -7.01
N THR A 102 28.39 12.93 -6.42
CA THR A 102 27.92 11.54 -6.29
C THR A 102 26.47 11.45 -5.82
N GLN A 103 26.09 12.25 -4.82
CA GLN A 103 24.73 12.18 -4.25
C GLN A 103 23.69 12.72 -5.23
N ASP A 104 24.00 13.73 -6.06
CA ASP A 104 23.10 14.21 -7.09
C ASP A 104 22.72 13.08 -8.07
N ALA A 105 23.71 12.30 -8.51
CA ALA A 105 23.51 11.18 -9.41
C ALA A 105 22.73 10.03 -8.76
N VAL A 106 23.11 9.66 -7.54
CA VAL A 106 22.50 8.52 -6.82
C VAL A 106 21.07 8.83 -6.39
N ASP A 107 20.81 10.00 -5.81
CA ASP A 107 19.46 10.42 -5.41
C ASP A 107 18.52 10.53 -6.62
N THR A 108 19.00 11.10 -7.74
CA THR A 108 18.22 11.17 -8.98
C THR A 108 17.95 9.78 -9.57
N ALA A 109 18.96 8.90 -9.58
CA ALA A 109 18.78 7.51 -10.01
C ALA A 109 17.75 6.79 -9.13
N GLN A 110 17.83 6.96 -7.82
CA GLN A 110 16.86 6.38 -6.88
C GLN A 110 15.44 6.94 -7.10
N ALA A 111 15.30 8.23 -7.41
CA ALA A 111 14.01 8.84 -7.76
C ALA A 111 13.42 8.24 -9.03
N LEU A 112 14.24 8.01 -10.07
CA LEU A 112 13.82 7.32 -11.31
C LEU A 112 13.33 5.90 -11.05
N LEU A 113 14.06 5.14 -10.25
CA LEU A 113 13.69 3.76 -9.90
C LEU A 113 12.45 3.71 -9.01
N THR A 114 12.33 4.65 -8.08
CA THR A 114 11.15 4.79 -7.22
C THR A 114 9.92 5.17 -8.02
N GLN A 115 10.04 6.02 -9.04
CA GLN A 115 8.93 6.35 -9.94
C GLN A 115 8.37 5.11 -10.62
N GLN A 116 9.23 4.22 -11.12
CA GLN A 116 8.81 2.96 -11.75
C GLN A 116 8.16 2.01 -10.74
N ALA A 117 8.74 1.88 -9.54
CA ALA A 117 8.19 1.06 -8.46
C ALA A 117 6.82 1.58 -8.00
N LEU A 118 6.66 2.90 -7.88
CA LEU A 118 5.40 3.54 -7.53
C LEU A 118 4.33 3.31 -8.61
N GLN A 119 4.66 3.46 -9.89
CA GLN A 119 3.74 3.18 -10.99
C GLN A 119 3.22 1.74 -10.95
N ALA A 120 4.12 0.77 -10.70
CA ALA A 120 3.73 -0.62 -10.54
C ALA A 120 2.87 -0.86 -9.30
N LEU A 121 3.19 -0.22 -8.17
CA LEU A 121 2.39 -0.28 -6.95
C LEU A 121 0.99 0.30 -7.18
N LEU A 122 0.87 1.45 -7.81
CA LEU A 122 -0.43 2.07 -8.11
C LEU A 122 -1.31 1.17 -8.98
N ALA A 123 -0.74 0.50 -9.98
CA ALA A 123 -1.48 -0.46 -10.80
C ALA A 123 -2.03 -1.65 -9.98
N GLU A 124 -1.26 -2.17 -9.01
CA GLU A 124 -1.71 -3.22 -8.11
C GLU A 124 -2.79 -2.73 -7.14
N LEU A 125 -2.65 -1.50 -6.63
CA LEU A 125 -3.64 -0.88 -5.72
C LEU A 125 -4.96 -0.59 -6.45
N ASP A 126 -4.93 -0.06 -7.67
CA ASP A 126 -6.12 0.17 -8.50
C ASP A 126 -6.88 -1.13 -8.77
N ALA A 127 -6.15 -2.18 -9.13
CA ALA A 127 -6.75 -3.48 -9.38
C ALA A 127 -7.32 -4.12 -8.10
N LEU A 128 -6.64 -3.95 -6.95
CA LEU A 128 -7.14 -4.39 -5.65
C LEU A 128 -8.40 -3.62 -5.26
N GLN A 129 -8.37 -2.29 -5.37
CA GLN A 129 -9.53 -1.43 -5.08
C GLN A 129 -10.74 -1.84 -5.91
N SER A 130 -10.55 -2.03 -7.20
CA SER A 130 -11.60 -2.48 -8.13
C SER A 130 -12.21 -3.84 -7.72
N ALA A 131 -11.35 -4.80 -7.34
CA ALA A 131 -11.80 -6.11 -6.87
C ALA A 131 -12.58 -6.01 -5.54
N LEU A 132 -12.11 -5.20 -4.59
CA LEU A 132 -12.80 -4.95 -3.33
C LEU A 132 -14.16 -4.26 -3.53
N GLN A 133 -14.26 -3.32 -4.45
CA GLN A 133 -15.53 -2.67 -4.81
C GLN A 133 -16.51 -3.64 -5.49
N ALA A 134 -16.02 -4.54 -6.34
CA ALA A 134 -16.85 -5.59 -6.93
C ALA A 134 -17.41 -6.52 -5.85
N LEU A 135 -16.59 -6.98 -4.89
CA LEU A 135 -17.04 -7.75 -3.74
C LEU A 135 -18.04 -6.96 -2.88
N ALA A 136 -17.78 -5.67 -2.66
CA ALA A 136 -18.66 -4.79 -1.89
C ALA A 136 -20.05 -4.69 -2.53
N ARG A 137 -20.14 -4.48 -3.85
CA ARG A 137 -21.41 -4.44 -4.58
C ARG A 137 -22.15 -5.77 -4.54
N THR A 138 -21.44 -6.88 -4.78
CA THR A 138 -22.05 -8.22 -4.80
C THR A 138 -22.61 -8.61 -3.43
N HIS A 139 -21.94 -8.20 -2.37
CA HIS A 139 -22.23 -8.62 -0.99
C HIS A 139 -22.77 -7.48 -0.11
N VAL A 140 -23.30 -6.42 -0.70
CA VAL A 140 -23.78 -5.22 0.00
C VAL A 140 -24.76 -5.56 1.13
N ALA A 141 -25.64 -6.54 0.91
CA ALA A 141 -26.65 -7.00 1.87
C ALA A 141 -26.35 -8.39 2.47
N THR A 142 -25.15 -8.94 2.29
CA THR A 142 -24.77 -10.23 2.86
C THR A 142 -24.49 -10.08 4.35
N PRO A 143 -25.38 -10.58 5.27
CA PRO A 143 -25.22 -10.38 6.69
C PRO A 143 -24.09 -11.26 7.27
N MET A 144 -23.30 -10.69 8.14
CA MET A 144 -22.27 -11.38 8.89
C MET A 144 -22.13 -10.80 10.31
N LEU A 145 -21.48 -11.53 11.20
CA LEU A 145 -21.12 -11.02 12.52
C LEU A 145 -20.01 -9.96 12.40
N ALA A 146 -20.27 -8.76 12.88
CA ALA A 146 -19.21 -7.85 13.27
C ALA A 146 -18.55 -8.37 14.55
N ARG A 147 -17.24 -8.24 14.63
CA ARG A 147 -16.46 -8.68 15.79
C ARG A 147 -15.72 -7.49 16.39
N SER A 148 -15.98 -7.21 17.66
CA SER A 148 -15.20 -6.27 18.46
C SER A 148 -14.40 -7.05 19.50
N LEU A 149 -13.10 -6.76 19.65
CA LEU A 149 -12.22 -7.52 20.54
C LEU A 149 -12.26 -9.04 20.28
N LEU A 150 -12.41 -9.44 19.02
CA LEU A 150 -12.58 -10.81 18.52
C LEU A 150 -13.88 -11.50 18.98
N GLN A 151 -14.77 -10.81 19.68
CA GLN A 151 -16.07 -11.33 20.12
C GLN A 151 -17.20 -10.86 19.19
N PRO A 152 -18.27 -11.67 19.01
CA PRO A 152 -19.44 -11.26 18.26
C PRO A 152 -20.08 -10.03 18.90
N ALA A 153 -20.35 -9.01 18.09
CA ALA A 153 -20.95 -7.75 18.56
C ALA A 153 -22.34 -7.52 17.95
N GLN A 154 -22.38 -7.13 16.68
CA GLN A 154 -23.61 -6.80 15.97
C GLN A 154 -23.60 -7.41 14.56
N ILE A 155 -24.68 -7.22 13.80
CA ILE A 155 -24.73 -7.58 12.39
C ILE A 155 -24.11 -6.46 11.55
N THR A 156 -23.28 -6.85 10.60
CA THR A 156 -22.75 -5.99 9.53
C THR A 156 -22.92 -6.70 8.19
N SER A 157 -22.51 -6.07 7.07
CA SER A 157 -22.42 -6.75 5.78
C SER A 157 -20.97 -7.03 5.39
N PHE A 158 -20.75 -8.14 4.67
CA PHE A 158 -19.44 -8.41 4.07
C PHE A 158 -19.09 -7.33 3.04
N GLY A 159 -20.08 -6.82 2.31
CA GLY A 159 -19.90 -5.71 1.36
C GLY A 159 -19.36 -4.45 2.03
N PHE A 160 -19.91 -4.06 3.18
CA PHE A 160 -19.44 -2.88 3.92
C PHE A 160 -17.98 -3.06 4.39
N LYS A 161 -17.62 -4.25 4.85
CA LYS A 161 -16.23 -4.59 5.22
C LYS A 161 -15.27 -4.42 4.04
N CYS A 162 -15.67 -4.88 2.84
CA CYS A 162 -14.89 -4.68 1.62
C CYS A 162 -14.84 -3.21 1.19
N ALA A 163 -15.95 -2.47 1.25
CA ALA A 163 -16.03 -1.06 0.87
C ALA A 163 -15.11 -0.18 1.73
N GLN A 164 -15.06 -0.43 3.05
CA GLN A 164 -14.13 0.27 3.95
C GLN A 164 -12.67 0.05 3.56
N SER A 165 -12.29 -1.17 3.17
CA SER A 165 -10.94 -1.49 2.71
C SER A 165 -10.64 -0.85 1.37
N ALA A 166 -11.59 -0.87 0.42
CA ALA A 166 -11.46 -0.19 -0.86
C ALA A 166 -11.24 1.33 -0.70
N ALA A 167 -11.99 1.95 0.20
CA ALA A 167 -11.84 3.38 0.50
C ALA A 167 -10.48 3.71 1.14
N ALA A 168 -9.92 2.81 1.96
CA ALA A 168 -8.58 3.00 2.52
C ALA A 168 -7.49 2.93 1.43
N VAL A 169 -7.60 1.95 0.51
CA VAL A 169 -6.70 1.83 -0.65
C VAL A 169 -6.79 3.09 -1.53
N GLY A 170 -8.02 3.57 -1.83
CA GLY A 170 -8.22 4.78 -2.63
C GLY A 170 -7.53 6.00 -2.03
N ARG A 171 -7.63 6.21 -0.71
CA ARG A 171 -6.92 7.31 -0.04
C ARG A 171 -5.41 7.22 -0.15
N SER A 172 -4.83 6.01 -0.10
CA SER A 172 -3.39 5.84 -0.31
C SER A 172 -2.99 6.15 -1.76
N ILE A 173 -3.79 5.76 -2.75
CA ILE A 173 -3.54 6.11 -4.16
C ILE A 173 -3.49 7.64 -4.32
N GLU A 174 -4.50 8.36 -3.84
CA GLU A 174 -4.55 9.83 -3.88
C GLU A 174 -3.33 10.49 -3.20
N GLN A 175 -2.94 9.96 -2.03
CA GLN A 175 -1.77 10.48 -1.32
C GLN A 175 -0.47 10.21 -2.07
N PHE A 176 -0.29 9.04 -2.68
CA PHE A 176 0.87 8.75 -3.51
C PHE A 176 0.98 9.71 -4.69
N GLU A 177 -0.10 9.96 -5.43
CA GLU A 177 -0.12 10.91 -6.56
C GLU A 177 0.29 12.31 -6.11
N ARG A 178 -0.27 12.77 -5.00
CA ARG A 178 0.03 14.09 -4.43
C ARG A 178 1.49 14.21 -3.96
N LEU A 179 2.02 13.20 -3.27
CA LEU A 179 3.36 13.22 -2.70
C LEU A 179 4.45 12.99 -3.76
N ALA A 180 4.16 12.21 -4.80
CA ALA A 180 5.09 11.92 -5.87
C ALA A 180 5.62 13.17 -6.55
N THR A 181 4.78 14.18 -6.78
CA THR A 181 5.17 15.44 -7.43
C THR A 181 6.26 16.19 -6.67
N ALA A 182 6.21 16.17 -5.32
CA ALA A 182 7.19 16.86 -4.48
C ALA A 182 8.42 15.99 -4.15
N ALA A 183 8.27 14.67 -4.13
CA ALA A 183 9.32 13.74 -3.74
C ALA A 183 10.18 13.25 -4.92
N LEU A 184 9.56 12.99 -6.08
CA LEU A 184 10.26 12.46 -7.25
C LEU A 184 10.90 13.59 -8.07
N CYS A 185 11.92 14.19 -7.48
CA CYS A 185 12.66 15.32 -8.04
C CYS A 185 14.06 14.89 -8.49
N VAL A 186 14.60 15.64 -9.47
CA VAL A 186 16.04 15.58 -9.70
C VAL A 186 16.80 16.21 -8.52
N GLN A 187 17.98 15.68 -8.23
CA GLN A 187 18.92 16.28 -7.29
C GLN A 187 20.03 16.95 -8.09
N LEU A 188 20.28 18.26 -7.84
CA LEU A 188 21.36 19.00 -8.48
C LEU A 188 21.88 20.11 -7.55
N GLY A 189 22.61 19.72 -6.52
CA GLY A 189 23.12 20.62 -5.50
C GLY A 189 24.63 20.85 -5.58
N GLY A 190 25.36 19.96 -6.22
CA GLY A 190 26.82 19.97 -6.21
C GLY A 190 27.41 19.64 -4.85
N ALA A 191 28.62 20.04 -4.58
CA ALA A 191 29.42 19.56 -3.44
C ALA A 191 28.75 19.82 -2.05
N VAL A 192 28.08 20.94 -1.87
CA VAL A 192 27.48 21.39 -0.58
C VAL A 192 26.03 21.85 -0.73
N GLY A 193 25.35 21.47 -1.79
CA GLY A 193 23.92 21.76 -1.98
C GLY A 193 23.60 23.17 -2.51
N ASN A 194 24.58 24.02 -2.73
CA ASN A 194 24.38 25.40 -3.16
C ASN A 194 24.46 25.63 -4.68
N GLY A 195 24.86 24.61 -5.47
CA GLY A 195 24.96 24.69 -6.93
C GLY A 195 25.98 25.71 -7.44
N ALA A 196 27.01 26.01 -6.65
CA ALA A 196 27.96 27.10 -6.92
C ALA A 196 28.62 27.03 -8.32
N VAL A 197 28.91 25.84 -8.82
CA VAL A 197 29.54 25.63 -10.14
C VAL A 197 28.62 26.06 -11.28
N LEU A 198 27.30 25.87 -11.13
CA LEU A 198 26.29 26.24 -12.13
C LEU A 198 25.84 27.70 -12.01
N GLY A 199 26.08 28.33 -10.87
CA GLY A 199 25.76 29.73 -10.62
C GLY A 199 24.29 30.08 -10.95
N SER A 200 24.10 31.16 -11.72
CA SER A 200 22.77 31.62 -12.14
C SER A 200 22.00 30.66 -13.05
N HIS A 201 22.70 29.73 -13.72
CA HIS A 201 22.08 28.75 -14.62
C HIS A 201 21.52 27.52 -13.91
N ARG A 202 21.74 27.38 -12.59
CA ARG A 202 21.31 26.22 -11.82
C ARG A 202 19.83 25.85 -12.03
N ALA A 203 18.95 26.82 -11.90
CA ALA A 203 17.50 26.60 -12.01
C ALA A 203 17.09 26.15 -13.43
N GLU A 204 17.71 26.74 -14.46
CA GLU A 204 17.46 26.41 -15.85
C GLU A 204 17.95 24.99 -16.19
N VAL A 205 19.16 24.64 -15.73
CA VAL A 205 19.74 23.29 -15.91
C VAL A 205 18.91 22.26 -15.15
N GLU A 206 18.49 22.55 -13.91
CA GLU A 206 17.65 21.64 -13.11
C GLU A 206 16.32 21.34 -13.82
N GLN A 207 15.65 22.36 -14.36
CA GLN A 207 14.43 22.19 -15.14
C GLN A 207 14.65 21.40 -16.43
N ALA A 208 15.75 21.66 -17.16
CA ALA A 208 16.09 20.94 -18.37
C ALA A 208 16.39 19.45 -18.05
N LEU A 209 17.13 19.19 -16.98
CA LEU A 209 17.44 17.83 -16.49
C LEU A 209 16.16 17.10 -16.09
N ALA A 210 15.27 17.74 -15.32
CA ALA A 210 14.00 17.19 -14.88
C ALA A 210 13.13 16.77 -16.08
N ARG A 211 12.97 17.65 -17.08
CA ARG A 211 12.23 17.32 -18.32
C ARG A 211 12.80 16.10 -19.04
N ARG A 212 14.14 16.02 -19.16
CA ARG A 212 14.81 14.91 -19.85
C ARG A 212 14.66 13.58 -19.14
N LEU A 213 14.56 13.60 -17.81
CA LEU A 213 14.43 12.40 -16.98
C LEU A 213 12.97 12.05 -16.63
N GLY A 214 12.01 12.94 -16.90
CA GLY A 214 10.60 12.74 -16.52
C GLY A 214 10.38 12.83 -15.01
N LEU A 215 11.20 13.64 -14.32
CA LEU A 215 11.09 13.94 -12.90
C LEU A 215 10.68 15.40 -12.69
N SER A 216 10.40 15.78 -11.43
CA SER A 216 10.15 17.17 -11.05
C SER A 216 11.47 17.94 -10.81
N ALA A 217 11.42 19.27 -10.96
CA ALA A 217 12.45 20.19 -10.48
C ALA A 217 11.95 20.85 -9.19
N CYS A 218 12.63 20.65 -8.08
CA CYS A 218 12.17 21.19 -6.79
C CYS A 218 12.79 22.55 -6.42
N GLY A 219 13.75 23.04 -7.21
CA GLY A 219 14.38 24.35 -7.00
C GLY A 219 15.30 24.44 -5.78
N ARG A 220 15.56 23.33 -5.12
CA ARG A 220 16.39 23.24 -3.92
C ARG A 220 17.27 21.98 -3.92
N SER A 221 18.33 22.00 -3.14
CA SER A 221 19.01 20.74 -2.78
C SER A 221 18.26 20.03 -1.68
N TRP A 222 18.12 18.71 -1.82
CA TRP A 222 17.51 17.83 -0.81
C TRP A 222 18.49 16.78 -0.32
N HIS A 223 19.81 17.07 -0.34
CA HIS A 223 20.86 16.17 0.16
C HIS A 223 20.62 15.71 1.58
N THR A 224 20.27 16.65 2.49
CA THR A 224 20.05 16.38 3.92
C THR A 224 18.65 16.82 4.40
N GLN A 225 17.93 17.62 3.62
CA GLN A 225 16.52 17.96 3.88
C GLN A 225 15.62 16.93 3.17
N ARG A 226 15.41 15.81 3.83
CA ARG A 226 14.78 14.61 3.24
C ARG A 226 13.26 14.54 3.49
N ASP A 227 12.63 15.61 3.91
CA ASP A 227 11.26 15.60 4.40
C ASP A 227 10.22 15.17 3.35
N ASP A 228 10.27 15.70 2.12
CA ASP A 228 9.33 15.27 1.06
C ASP A 228 9.60 13.84 0.59
N TRP A 229 10.87 13.47 0.48
CA TRP A 229 11.28 12.11 0.17
C TRP A 229 10.75 11.12 1.21
N MET A 230 10.90 11.47 2.49
CA MET A 230 10.45 10.64 3.60
C MET A 230 8.93 10.59 3.74
N ARG A 231 8.20 11.69 3.42
CA ARG A 231 6.72 11.65 3.37
C ARG A 231 6.21 10.59 2.39
N LEU A 232 6.85 10.45 1.23
CA LEU A 232 6.50 9.41 0.27
C LEU A 232 6.74 7.99 0.83
N ALA A 233 7.85 7.77 1.53
CA ALA A 233 8.12 6.50 2.20
C ALA A 233 7.13 6.21 3.33
N MET A 234 6.75 7.23 4.10
CA MET A 234 5.77 7.06 5.19
C MET A 234 4.37 6.76 4.65
N GLU A 235 3.96 7.32 3.51
CA GLU A 235 2.72 6.91 2.86
C GLU A 235 2.78 5.43 2.43
N ALA A 236 3.91 4.95 1.91
CA ALA A 236 4.09 3.52 1.63
C ALA A 236 3.91 2.66 2.89
N ALA A 237 4.38 3.13 4.04
CA ALA A 237 4.18 2.45 5.31
C ALA A 237 2.72 2.48 5.79
N VAL A 238 2.01 3.61 5.65
CA VAL A 238 0.58 3.74 5.97
C VAL A 238 -0.26 2.83 5.09
N CYS A 239 -0.01 2.83 3.78
CA CYS A 239 -0.62 1.91 2.83
C CYS A 239 -0.39 0.46 3.27
N GLY A 240 0.87 0.10 3.57
CA GLY A 240 1.24 -1.23 4.06
C GLY A 240 0.49 -1.63 5.32
N GLY A 241 0.25 -0.71 6.26
CA GLY A 241 -0.58 -0.92 7.45
C GLY A 241 -2.04 -1.24 7.12
N SER A 242 -2.63 -0.54 6.13
CA SER A 242 -3.98 -0.81 5.64
C SER A 242 -4.09 -2.17 4.95
N LEU A 243 -3.08 -2.54 4.15
CA LEU A 243 -2.98 -3.86 3.52
C LEU A 243 -2.80 -4.97 4.57
N ALA A 244 -1.99 -4.74 5.60
CA ALA A 244 -1.80 -5.67 6.71
C ALA A 244 -3.12 -5.95 7.46
N LYS A 245 -3.92 -4.91 7.70
CA LYS A 245 -5.23 -5.01 8.32
C LYS A 245 -6.17 -5.90 7.50
N LEU A 246 -6.27 -5.67 6.20
CA LEU A 246 -7.09 -6.47 5.30
C LEU A 246 -6.63 -7.94 5.27
N ALA A 247 -5.32 -8.17 5.12
CA ALA A 247 -4.74 -9.50 5.09
C ALA A 247 -5.03 -10.28 6.38
N ARG A 248 -4.89 -9.64 7.53
CA ARG A 248 -5.18 -10.24 8.85
C ARG A 248 -6.64 -10.59 9.01
N ASP A 249 -7.54 -9.66 8.69
CA ASP A 249 -8.99 -9.91 8.79
C ASP A 249 -9.41 -11.10 7.93
N TRP A 250 -8.96 -11.13 6.68
CA TRP A 250 -9.31 -12.21 5.78
C TRP A 250 -8.67 -13.54 6.17
N SER A 251 -7.46 -13.52 6.75
CA SER A 251 -6.84 -14.73 7.30
C SER A 251 -7.66 -15.31 8.45
N LEU A 252 -8.17 -14.49 9.37
CA LEU A 252 -9.05 -14.90 10.45
C LEU A 252 -10.40 -15.41 9.93
N MET A 253 -10.95 -14.79 8.89
CA MET A 253 -12.21 -15.23 8.27
C MET A 253 -12.04 -16.55 7.48
N ALA A 254 -10.85 -16.81 6.96
CA ALA A 254 -10.52 -18.06 6.25
C ALA A 254 -10.13 -19.22 7.18
N GLN A 255 -9.89 -18.97 8.48
CA GLN A 255 -9.57 -19.99 9.47
C GLN A 255 -10.65 -21.07 9.50
N TYR A 256 -10.27 -22.33 9.70
CA TYR A 256 -11.19 -23.49 9.61
C TYR A 256 -12.44 -23.36 10.46
N GLU A 257 -12.30 -22.90 11.72
CA GLU A 257 -13.41 -22.73 12.68
C GLU A 257 -14.36 -21.62 12.25
N VAL A 258 -13.87 -20.61 11.54
CA VAL A 258 -14.66 -19.48 11.01
C VAL A 258 -15.19 -19.83 9.62
N GLY A 259 -14.33 -20.00 8.63
CA GLY A 259 -14.67 -20.48 7.29
C GLY A 259 -15.70 -19.61 6.56
N GLU A 260 -15.68 -18.30 6.76
CA GLU A 260 -16.60 -17.35 6.10
C GLU A 260 -16.15 -16.99 4.69
N ILE A 261 -14.86 -17.16 4.42
CA ILE A 261 -14.24 -17.01 3.10
C ILE A 261 -13.20 -18.10 2.87
N ALA A 262 -12.83 -18.33 1.61
CA ALA A 262 -11.72 -19.20 1.23
C ALA A 262 -11.06 -18.66 -0.05
N GLU A 263 -9.77 -18.92 -0.25
CA GLU A 263 -9.15 -18.75 -1.57
C GLU A 263 -9.53 -19.93 -2.47
N ALA A 264 -9.81 -19.63 -3.76
CA ALA A 264 -10.07 -20.68 -4.74
C ALA A 264 -8.86 -21.61 -4.87
N PRO A 265 -9.06 -22.94 -4.93
CA PRO A 265 -7.98 -23.90 -4.96
C PRO A 265 -7.13 -23.73 -6.24
N ARG A 266 -5.81 -23.56 -6.06
CA ARG A 266 -4.80 -23.64 -7.13
C ARG A 266 -3.92 -24.88 -6.87
N GLY A 267 -4.43 -26.07 -7.21
CA GLY A 267 -3.72 -27.33 -6.98
C GLY A 267 -3.65 -27.74 -5.50
N SER A 268 -2.82 -28.73 -5.17
CA SER A 268 -2.59 -29.16 -3.78
C SER A 268 -1.67 -28.16 -3.07
N THR A 269 -2.14 -27.56 -1.97
CA THR A 269 -1.35 -26.67 -1.11
C THR A 269 -0.67 -27.40 0.05
N SER A 270 -0.83 -28.73 0.13
CA SER A 270 -0.21 -29.58 1.14
C SER A 270 0.34 -30.87 0.51
N SER A 271 1.58 -31.22 0.83
CA SER A 271 2.23 -32.42 0.33
C SER A 271 1.69 -33.74 0.97
N ALA A 272 1.11 -33.65 2.17
CA ALA A 272 0.69 -34.80 2.95
C ALA A 272 -0.81 -34.88 3.26
N MET A 273 -1.54 -33.75 3.12
CA MET A 273 -2.94 -33.64 3.55
C MET A 273 -3.80 -33.06 2.42
N PRO A 274 -4.44 -33.89 1.58
CA PRO A 274 -5.20 -33.45 0.41
C PRO A 274 -6.37 -32.51 0.73
N HIS A 275 -6.91 -32.59 1.93
CA HIS A 275 -8.01 -31.74 2.41
C HIS A 275 -7.56 -30.36 2.91
N LYS A 276 -6.26 -30.17 3.19
CA LYS A 276 -5.72 -28.90 3.73
C LYS A 276 -5.58 -27.86 2.61
N ARG A 277 -6.33 -26.81 2.72
CA ARG A 277 -6.32 -25.67 1.79
C ARG A 277 -5.73 -24.45 2.48
N ASN A 278 -4.47 -24.16 2.19
CA ASN A 278 -3.79 -22.98 2.76
C ASN A 278 -4.18 -21.72 1.99
N PRO A 279 -4.46 -20.60 2.66
CA PRO A 279 -4.69 -19.31 2.04
C PRO A 279 -3.33 -18.69 1.64
N VAL A 280 -2.80 -19.10 0.49
CA VAL A 280 -1.41 -18.82 0.09
C VAL A 280 -1.18 -17.32 -0.14
N HIS A 281 -2.12 -16.64 -0.81
CA HIS A 281 -1.96 -15.21 -1.07
C HIS A 281 -2.12 -14.37 0.21
N LEU A 282 -3.03 -14.75 1.10
CA LEU A 282 -3.14 -14.09 2.41
C LEU A 282 -1.89 -14.30 3.27
N MET A 283 -1.31 -15.51 3.25
CA MET A 283 -0.04 -15.79 3.91
C MET A 283 1.09 -14.90 3.37
N GLN A 284 1.18 -14.77 2.04
CA GLN A 284 2.17 -13.89 1.39
C GLN A 284 1.96 -12.44 1.78
N ALA A 285 0.72 -11.94 1.74
CA ALA A 285 0.39 -10.58 2.12
C ALA A 285 0.77 -10.27 3.57
N VAL A 286 0.44 -11.17 4.51
CA VAL A 286 0.82 -11.04 5.92
C VAL A 286 2.34 -11.01 6.08
N ALA A 287 3.07 -11.91 5.40
CA ALA A 287 4.52 -11.99 5.49
C ALA A 287 5.21 -10.72 4.97
N GLN A 288 4.75 -10.20 3.82
CA GLN A 288 5.25 -8.93 3.27
C GLN A 288 4.97 -7.76 4.21
N ALA A 289 3.76 -7.66 4.73
CA ALA A 289 3.35 -6.54 5.57
C ALA A 289 4.10 -6.47 6.93
N GLN A 290 4.60 -7.60 7.45
CA GLN A 290 5.32 -7.64 8.73
C GLN A 290 6.65 -6.88 8.73
N ALA A 291 7.32 -6.74 7.58
CA ALA A 291 8.60 -6.02 7.49
C ALA A 291 8.44 -4.49 7.40
N ILE A 292 7.27 -4.02 6.94
CA ILE A 292 7.05 -2.60 6.60
C ILE A 292 7.26 -1.65 7.78
N PRO A 293 6.73 -1.89 9.00
CA PRO A 293 6.92 -0.97 10.12
C PRO A 293 8.38 -0.79 10.53
N GLN A 294 9.18 -1.86 10.48
CA GLN A 294 10.61 -1.81 10.83
C GLN A 294 11.42 -1.05 9.79
N LEU A 295 11.10 -1.24 8.49
CA LEU A 295 11.72 -0.49 7.40
C LEU A 295 11.36 1.00 7.47
N ALA A 296 10.09 1.32 7.76
CA ALA A 296 9.66 2.70 7.97
C ALA A 296 10.39 3.38 9.12
N ALA A 297 10.53 2.69 10.26
CA ALA A 297 11.27 3.21 11.41
C ALA A 297 12.77 3.42 11.11
N LEU A 298 13.39 2.50 10.38
CA LEU A 298 14.78 2.63 9.94
C LEU A 298 14.94 3.85 9.02
N LEU A 299 14.11 3.97 7.99
CA LEU A 299 14.19 5.08 7.03
C LEU A 299 13.93 6.43 7.70
N LEU A 300 12.94 6.50 8.59
CA LEU A 300 12.66 7.71 9.37
C LEU A 300 13.85 8.08 10.27
N GLY A 301 14.53 7.09 10.84
CA GLY A 301 15.76 7.28 11.61
C GLY A 301 16.93 7.85 10.79
N CYS A 302 16.94 7.62 9.47
CA CYS A 302 17.96 8.18 8.58
C CYS A 302 17.71 9.67 8.21
N MET A 303 16.61 10.27 8.65
CA MET A 303 16.25 11.66 8.30
C MET A 303 17.11 12.72 8.96
N ALA A 304 17.62 12.43 10.17
CA ALA A 304 18.43 13.37 10.95
C ALA A 304 19.90 13.38 10.46
N GLN A 305 20.10 13.89 9.25
CA GLN A 305 21.40 13.91 8.58
C GLN A 305 22.25 15.12 9.03
N ALA A 306 23.54 14.85 9.27
CA ALA A 306 24.46 15.89 9.76
C ALA A 306 24.94 16.82 8.63
N HIS A 307 24.97 18.10 8.90
CA HIS A 307 25.50 19.17 8.03
C HIS A 307 24.92 19.15 6.62
N GLU A 308 25.71 19.44 5.61
CA GLU A 308 25.34 19.49 4.18
C GLU A 308 25.36 18.12 3.50
N ARG A 309 26.08 17.13 4.10
CA ARG A 309 26.23 15.75 3.60
C ARG A 309 26.43 14.79 4.78
N ALA A 310 25.52 13.81 4.93
CA ALA A 310 25.53 12.84 6.03
C ALA A 310 26.74 11.89 6.02
N LEU A 311 27.08 11.38 7.20
CA LEU A 311 28.09 10.34 7.38
C LEU A 311 27.43 9.04 7.87
N GLY A 312 26.83 8.27 6.94
CA GLY A 312 26.22 6.97 7.22
C GLY A 312 24.71 6.93 7.04
N GLU A 313 23.97 7.96 7.46
CA GLU A 313 22.50 8.00 7.38
C GLU A 313 21.99 7.90 5.94
N TRP A 314 22.57 8.66 5.02
CA TRP A 314 22.21 8.60 3.61
C TRP A 314 22.52 7.23 2.99
N GLN A 315 23.68 6.64 3.28
CA GLN A 315 24.05 5.31 2.78
C GLN A 315 23.11 4.23 3.30
N ALA A 316 22.69 4.32 4.57
CA ALA A 316 21.71 3.41 5.15
C ALA A 316 20.32 3.57 4.50
N GLU A 317 19.89 4.82 4.23
CA GLU A 317 18.65 5.09 3.51
C GLU A 317 18.67 4.48 2.12
N VAL A 318 19.70 4.75 1.31
CA VAL A 318 19.85 4.21 -0.07
C VAL A 318 19.80 2.68 -0.07
N ALA A 319 20.46 2.03 0.89
CA ALA A 319 20.52 0.58 0.96
C ALA A 319 19.17 -0.08 1.31
N HIS A 320 18.35 0.57 2.14
CA HIS A 320 17.11 -0.03 2.65
C HIS A 320 15.82 0.51 1.99
N TRP A 321 15.92 1.60 1.23
CA TRP A 321 14.81 2.17 0.48
C TRP A 321 14.10 1.16 -0.46
N PRO A 322 14.84 0.35 -1.25
CA PRO A 322 14.23 -0.64 -2.13
C PRO A 322 13.40 -1.69 -1.41
N ASP A 323 13.79 -2.08 -0.20
CA ASP A 323 13.10 -3.12 0.56
C ASP A 323 11.68 -2.67 0.95
N LEU A 324 11.48 -1.40 1.34
CA LEU A 324 10.14 -0.87 1.65
C LEU A 324 9.19 -1.02 0.45
N TRP A 325 9.61 -0.55 -0.72
CA TRP A 325 8.81 -0.60 -1.95
C TRP A 325 8.49 -2.03 -2.37
N ARG A 326 9.46 -2.93 -2.29
CA ARG A 326 9.28 -4.35 -2.58
C ARG A 326 8.23 -4.99 -1.68
N HIS A 327 8.25 -4.69 -0.38
CA HIS A 327 7.32 -5.25 0.58
C HIS A 327 5.90 -4.72 0.41
N VAL A 328 5.74 -3.41 0.20
CA VAL A 328 4.41 -2.80 -0.01
C VAL A 328 3.79 -3.31 -1.32
N HIS A 329 4.56 -3.32 -2.42
CA HIS A 329 4.10 -3.88 -3.70
C HIS A 329 3.74 -5.37 -3.56
N GLY A 330 4.59 -6.17 -2.90
CA GLY A 330 4.33 -7.60 -2.69
C GLY A 330 3.04 -7.85 -1.90
N ALA A 331 2.76 -7.03 -0.87
CA ALA A 331 1.53 -7.11 -0.09
C ALA A 331 0.29 -6.75 -0.95
N ALA A 332 0.38 -5.68 -1.74
CA ALA A 332 -0.71 -5.24 -2.63
C ALA A 332 -1.02 -6.31 -3.69
N ALA A 333 0.00 -6.83 -4.37
CA ALA A 333 -0.17 -7.85 -5.40
C ALA A 333 -0.74 -9.16 -4.85
N ALA A 334 -0.30 -9.60 -3.67
CA ALA A 334 -0.84 -10.79 -3.01
C ALA A 334 -2.31 -10.60 -2.63
N LEU A 335 -2.69 -9.45 -2.07
CA LEU A 335 -4.09 -9.14 -1.74
C LEU A 335 -4.98 -9.00 -2.97
N ARG A 336 -4.49 -8.41 -4.07
CA ARG A 336 -5.22 -8.39 -5.34
C ARG A 336 -5.52 -9.82 -5.82
N GLN A 337 -4.52 -10.71 -5.78
CA GLN A 337 -4.72 -12.11 -6.16
C GLN A 337 -5.70 -12.83 -5.24
N ALA A 338 -5.61 -12.59 -3.91
CA ALA A 338 -6.58 -13.10 -2.95
C ALA A 338 -8.00 -12.61 -3.26
N ALA A 339 -8.17 -11.31 -3.51
CA ALA A 339 -9.47 -10.70 -3.81
C ALA A 339 -10.11 -11.24 -5.10
N GLN A 340 -9.29 -11.45 -6.14
CA GLN A 340 -9.76 -12.00 -7.42
C GLN A 340 -10.14 -13.50 -7.35
N SER A 341 -9.57 -14.24 -6.41
CA SER A 341 -9.84 -15.67 -6.24
C SER A 341 -10.70 -16.00 -5.01
N LEU A 342 -11.25 -14.95 -4.36
CA LEU A 342 -11.98 -15.12 -3.11
C LEU A 342 -13.31 -15.82 -3.33
N GLN A 343 -13.55 -16.88 -2.56
CA GLN A 343 -14.83 -17.53 -2.39
C GLN A 343 -15.49 -17.02 -1.12
N VAL A 344 -16.57 -16.29 -1.25
CA VAL A 344 -17.38 -15.84 -0.10
C VAL A 344 -18.39 -16.92 0.23
N LEU A 345 -18.60 -17.23 1.49
CA LEU A 345 -19.48 -18.29 1.98
C LEU A 345 -20.64 -17.72 2.83
N PRO A 346 -21.65 -17.09 2.22
CA PRO A 346 -22.74 -16.38 2.92
C PRO A 346 -23.51 -17.28 3.90
N GLN A 347 -23.65 -18.58 3.59
CA GLN A 347 -24.34 -19.51 4.46
C GLN A 347 -23.57 -19.78 5.76
N ARG A 348 -22.22 -19.76 5.72
CA ARG A 348 -21.39 -19.85 6.95
C ARG A 348 -21.53 -18.60 7.79
N MET A 349 -21.49 -17.41 7.16
CA MET A 349 -21.72 -16.13 7.84
C MET A 349 -23.07 -16.12 8.55
N LEU A 350 -24.15 -16.50 7.87
CA LEU A 350 -25.48 -16.59 8.44
C LEU A 350 -25.58 -17.69 9.49
N GLY A 351 -24.86 -18.81 9.34
CA GLY A 351 -24.76 -19.89 10.32
C GLY A 351 -24.20 -19.39 11.66
N HIS A 352 -23.16 -18.55 11.62
CA HIS A 352 -22.59 -17.95 12.83
C HIS A 352 -23.58 -16.99 13.53
N VAL A 353 -24.34 -16.20 12.74
CA VAL A 353 -25.41 -15.34 13.30
C VAL A 353 -26.45 -16.18 14.03
N ARG A 354 -26.92 -17.25 13.39
CA ARG A 354 -27.95 -18.15 13.95
C ARG A 354 -27.46 -18.94 15.16
N GLY A 355 -26.18 -19.34 15.16
CA GLY A 355 -25.57 -20.08 16.27
C GLY A 355 -25.46 -19.30 17.58
N LEU A 356 -25.71 -18.00 17.55
CA LEU A 356 -25.84 -17.16 18.76
C LEU A 356 -27.28 -17.11 19.32
N HIS A 357 -28.22 -17.88 18.76
CA HIS A 357 -29.60 -17.96 19.25
C HIS A 357 -30.26 -16.60 19.53
N GLY A 358 -29.98 -15.60 18.68
CA GLY A 358 -30.57 -14.27 18.78
C GLY A 358 -29.86 -13.29 19.70
N LEU A 359 -28.81 -13.70 20.41
CA LEU A 359 -28.07 -12.82 21.34
C LEU A 359 -27.45 -11.59 20.71
N VAL A 360 -27.04 -11.70 19.44
CA VAL A 360 -26.51 -10.56 18.65
C VAL A 360 -27.56 -9.43 18.49
N PHE A 361 -28.84 -9.72 18.73
CA PHE A 361 -29.96 -8.77 18.65
C PHE A 361 -30.42 -8.29 20.05
N SER A 362 -29.71 -8.55 21.13
CA SER A 362 -30.11 -8.22 22.51
C SER A 362 -30.52 -6.77 22.65
N GLU A 363 -29.74 -5.83 22.13
CA GLU A 363 -30.04 -4.39 22.14
C GLU A 363 -31.35 -4.08 21.40
N ALA A 364 -31.54 -4.65 20.21
CA ALA A 364 -32.75 -4.49 19.42
C ALA A 364 -33.97 -5.09 20.13
N CYS A 365 -33.81 -6.21 20.85
CA CYS A 365 -34.86 -6.80 21.67
C CYS A 365 -35.24 -5.89 22.83
N VAL A 366 -34.27 -5.29 23.55
CA VAL A 366 -34.54 -4.31 24.59
C VAL A 366 -35.40 -3.14 24.07
N HIS A 367 -35.00 -2.60 22.90
CA HIS A 367 -35.77 -1.52 22.31
C HIS A 367 -37.16 -1.95 21.84
N ALA A 368 -37.30 -3.14 21.29
CA ALA A 368 -38.59 -3.68 20.88
C ALA A 368 -39.52 -3.89 22.05
N MET A 369 -39.01 -4.37 23.20
CA MET A 369 -39.80 -4.62 24.42
C MET A 369 -40.16 -3.35 25.21
N ALA A 370 -39.33 -2.31 25.12
CA ALA A 370 -39.44 -1.11 25.94
C ALA A 370 -40.81 -0.41 25.88
N HIS A 371 -41.53 -0.58 24.77
CA HIS A 371 -42.89 -0.04 24.60
C HIS A 371 -43.92 -0.66 25.59
N TRP A 372 -43.75 -1.94 25.91
CA TRP A 372 -44.69 -2.69 26.77
C TRP A 372 -44.26 -2.80 28.22
N THR A 373 -42.93 -2.88 28.46
CA THR A 373 -42.39 -3.15 29.80
C THR A 373 -41.57 -2.00 30.38
N GLY A 374 -41.25 -1.00 29.59
CA GLY A 374 -40.24 0.00 29.95
C GLY A 374 -38.81 -0.54 29.73
N LYS A 375 -37.88 0.36 29.44
CA LYS A 375 -36.49 0.01 29.11
C LYS A 375 -35.74 -0.73 30.22
N PRO A 376 -35.85 -0.34 31.52
CA PRO A 376 -35.15 -1.05 32.61
C PRO A 376 -35.59 -2.50 32.77
N GLU A 377 -36.90 -2.77 32.67
CA GLU A 377 -37.45 -4.12 32.80
C GLU A 377 -37.11 -4.98 31.58
N ALA A 378 -37.15 -4.39 30.38
CA ALA A 378 -36.71 -5.04 29.14
C ALA A 378 -35.23 -5.45 29.23
N LEU A 379 -34.36 -4.58 29.73
CA LEU A 379 -32.93 -4.88 29.90
C LEU A 379 -32.74 -6.03 30.92
N ALA A 380 -33.38 -5.97 32.06
CA ALA A 380 -33.30 -7.02 33.06
C ALA A 380 -33.79 -8.39 32.53
N ALA A 381 -34.86 -8.39 31.73
CA ALA A 381 -35.35 -9.61 31.09
C ALA A 381 -34.32 -10.19 30.09
N VAL A 382 -33.69 -9.35 29.27
CA VAL A 382 -32.64 -9.80 28.33
C VAL A 382 -31.43 -10.33 29.10
N GLU A 383 -30.96 -9.65 30.15
CA GLU A 383 -29.83 -10.10 30.98
C GLU A 383 -30.12 -11.45 31.65
N LEU A 384 -31.35 -11.66 32.13
CA LEU A 384 -31.79 -12.91 32.76
C LEU A 384 -31.82 -14.07 31.74
N LEU A 385 -32.34 -13.83 30.52
CA LEU A 385 -32.67 -14.88 29.57
C LEU A 385 -31.55 -15.16 28.57
N ALA A 386 -30.58 -14.24 28.38
CA ALA A 386 -29.49 -14.42 27.46
C ALA A 386 -28.62 -15.67 27.76
N PRO A 387 -28.20 -15.96 29.01
CA PRO A 387 -27.49 -17.21 29.32
C PRO A 387 -28.33 -18.44 29.03
N GLN A 388 -29.63 -18.41 29.34
CA GLN A 388 -30.56 -19.50 29.10
C GLN A 388 -30.72 -19.82 27.60
N ALA A 389 -30.73 -18.79 26.77
CA ALA A 389 -30.79 -18.94 25.33
C ALA A 389 -29.60 -19.79 24.78
N LEU A 390 -28.40 -19.55 25.30
CA LEU A 390 -27.20 -20.35 24.94
C LEU A 390 -27.25 -21.77 25.51
N GLU A 391 -27.54 -21.91 26.80
CA GLU A 391 -27.57 -23.19 27.48
C GLU A 391 -28.62 -24.15 26.90
N GLN A 392 -29.78 -23.61 26.53
CA GLN A 392 -30.90 -24.41 26.02
C GLN A 392 -30.91 -24.51 24.50
N GLY A 393 -30.04 -23.78 23.78
CA GLY A 393 -30.05 -23.69 22.32
C GLY A 393 -31.33 -23.10 21.76
N ARG A 394 -31.96 -22.16 22.49
CA ARG A 394 -33.28 -21.57 22.17
C ARG A 394 -33.12 -20.11 21.76
N GLU A 395 -33.89 -19.70 20.75
CA GLU A 395 -33.92 -18.29 20.32
C GLU A 395 -34.33 -17.35 21.45
N LEU A 396 -33.51 -16.35 21.74
CA LEU A 396 -33.76 -15.33 22.80
C LEU A 396 -35.15 -14.68 22.64
N ARG A 397 -35.57 -14.37 21.41
CA ARG A 397 -36.88 -13.77 21.12
C ARG A 397 -38.07 -14.62 21.62
N LEU A 398 -37.93 -15.95 21.61
CA LEU A 398 -38.97 -16.86 22.08
C LEU A 398 -39.02 -16.87 23.62
N LEU A 399 -37.87 -16.90 24.29
CA LEU A 399 -37.79 -16.82 25.75
C LEU A 399 -38.32 -15.48 26.26
N LEU A 400 -38.03 -14.37 25.55
CA LEU A 400 -38.56 -13.05 25.87
C LEU A 400 -40.09 -12.98 25.71
N ALA A 401 -40.64 -13.59 24.67
CA ALA A 401 -42.10 -13.66 24.48
C ALA A 401 -42.78 -14.51 25.56
N GLU A 402 -42.19 -15.65 25.95
CA GLU A 402 -42.69 -16.49 27.07
C GLU A 402 -42.62 -15.74 28.39
N TRP A 403 -41.55 -15.01 28.66
CA TRP A 403 -41.41 -14.18 29.87
C TRP A 403 -42.46 -13.07 29.93
N ALA A 404 -42.83 -12.48 28.79
CA ALA A 404 -43.82 -11.41 28.71
C ALA A 404 -45.28 -11.92 28.75
N ALA A 405 -45.51 -13.16 28.37
CA ALA A 405 -46.89 -13.72 28.24
C ALA A 405 -47.77 -13.54 29.45
N PRO A 406 -47.33 -13.77 30.74
CA PRO A 406 -48.20 -13.56 31.88
C PRO A 406 -48.44 -12.08 32.23
N ARG A 407 -47.80 -11.13 31.55
CA ARG A 407 -47.80 -9.69 31.82
C ARG A 407 -48.64 -8.89 30.83
N LEU A 408 -49.01 -9.50 29.70
CA LEU A 408 -49.67 -8.85 28.56
C LEU A 408 -50.98 -9.58 28.19
N ASP A 409 -51.93 -8.86 27.63
CA ASP A 409 -53.08 -9.48 26.99
C ASP A 409 -52.66 -10.12 25.62
N ALA A 410 -53.55 -10.91 25.07
CA ALA A 410 -53.27 -11.65 23.84
C ALA A 410 -52.90 -10.76 22.65
N ALA A 411 -53.52 -9.58 22.50
CA ALA A 411 -53.22 -8.66 21.40
C ALA A 411 -51.84 -7.98 21.57
N ALA A 412 -51.55 -7.54 22.78
CA ALA A 412 -50.24 -6.94 23.12
C ALA A 412 -49.11 -7.98 22.98
N LEU A 413 -49.34 -9.22 23.44
CA LEU A 413 -48.34 -10.31 23.26
C LEU A 413 -48.07 -10.60 21.81
N GLN A 414 -49.09 -10.69 20.96
CA GLN A 414 -48.87 -10.89 19.50
C GLN A 414 -48.10 -9.74 18.90
N ALA A 415 -48.43 -8.49 19.24
CA ALA A 415 -47.74 -7.32 18.76
C ALA A 415 -46.25 -7.30 19.19
N LEU A 416 -45.95 -7.74 20.44
CA LEU A 416 -44.59 -7.91 20.91
C LEU A 416 -43.84 -9.00 20.17
N GLN A 417 -44.47 -10.16 19.95
CA GLN A 417 -43.86 -11.26 19.19
C GLN A 417 -43.49 -10.80 17.77
N ASP A 418 -44.37 -10.05 17.11
CA ASP A 418 -44.08 -9.48 15.77
C ASP A 418 -42.93 -8.45 15.82
N ALA A 419 -42.88 -7.63 16.87
CA ALA A 419 -41.79 -6.67 17.07
C ALA A 419 -40.43 -7.36 17.31
N LEU A 420 -40.40 -8.40 18.13
CA LEU A 420 -39.21 -9.22 18.39
C LEU A 420 -38.77 -9.98 17.15
N ALA A 421 -39.71 -10.51 16.37
CA ALA A 421 -39.39 -11.16 15.10
C ALA A 421 -38.72 -10.19 14.11
N ARG A 422 -39.22 -8.96 14.02
CA ARG A 422 -38.61 -7.90 13.21
C ARG A 422 -37.24 -7.45 13.76
N ALA A 423 -37.10 -7.36 15.06
CA ALA A 423 -35.84 -6.97 15.72
C ALA A 423 -34.72 -8.01 15.53
N CYS A 424 -35.09 -9.28 15.46
CA CYS A 424 -34.17 -10.42 15.26
C CYS A 424 -33.99 -10.84 13.80
N ASP A 425 -34.42 -10.01 12.84
CA ASP A 425 -34.24 -10.30 11.41
C ASP A 425 -32.87 -9.82 10.91
N PRO A 426 -31.96 -10.73 10.52
CA PRO A 426 -30.63 -10.35 9.99
C PRO A 426 -30.72 -9.45 8.74
N ALA A 427 -31.76 -9.62 7.91
CA ALA A 427 -31.95 -8.82 6.70
C ALA A 427 -32.29 -7.36 7.00
N ARG A 428 -32.95 -7.11 8.15
CA ARG A 428 -33.20 -5.75 8.65
C ARG A 428 -32.00 -5.17 9.37
N ALA A 429 -31.33 -5.98 10.19
CA ALA A 429 -30.18 -5.55 10.96
C ALA A 429 -28.99 -5.12 10.06
N VAL A 430 -28.87 -5.66 8.84
CA VAL A 430 -27.81 -5.32 7.90
C VAL A 430 -28.03 -3.98 7.19
N GLN A 431 -29.24 -3.36 7.30
CA GLN A 431 -29.62 -2.18 6.49
C GLN A 431 -28.68 -0.99 6.71
N ALA A 432 -28.28 -0.70 7.95
CA ALA A 432 -27.35 0.40 8.23
C ALA A 432 -26.00 0.18 7.55
N SER A 433 -25.50 -1.06 7.52
CA SER A 433 -24.25 -1.41 6.83
C SER A 433 -24.40 -1.41 5.31
N HIS A 434 -25.57 -1.78 4.81
CA HIS A 434 -25.91 -1.66 3.39
C HIS A 434 -25.84 -0.21 2.92
N ASP A 435 -26.50 0.71 3.64
CA ASP A 435 -26.54 2.13 3.27
C ASP A 435 -25.15 2.78 3.38
N ALA A 436 -24.39 2.44 4.43
CA ALA A 436 -23.01 2.89 4.60
C ALA A 436 -22.08 2.34 3.49
N CYS A 437 -22.30 1.11 3.04
CA CYS A 437 -21.56 0.51 1.92
C CYS A 437 -21.83 1.29 0.63
N LEU A 438 -23.10 1.56 0.30
CA LEU A 438 -23.47 2.33 -0.88
C LEU A 438 -22.90 3.74 -0.85
N ALA A 439 -22.90 4.40 0.31
CA ALA A 439 -22.31 5.73 0.48
C ALA A 439 -20.80 5.72 0.16
N LEU A 440 -20.05 4.72 0.65
CA LEU A 440 -18.63 4.57 0.33
C LEU A 440 -18.37 4.28 -1.15
N LEU A 441 -19.24 3.49 -1.79
CA LEU A 441 -19.12 3.16 -3.21
C LEU A 441 -19.51 4.32 -4.14
N ALA A 442 -20.34 5.25 -3.67
CA ALA A 442 -20.77 6.44 -4.40
C ALA A 442 -19.83 7.63 -4.22
N ALA A 443 -18.91 7.58 -3.23
CA ALA A 443 -17.95 8.66 -3.01
C ALA A 443 -17.12 8.89 -4.29
N PRO A 444 -16.94 10.15 -4.73
CA PRO A 444 -16.15 10.46 -5.91
C PRO A 444 -14.76 9.88 -5.77
N GLN A 445 -14.34 9.09 -6.77
CA GLN A 445 -12.94 8.70 -6.90
C GLN A 445 -12.24 9.87 -7.60
N THR A 446 -11.35 10.54 -6.90
CA THR A 446 -10.56 11.66 -7.45
C THR A 446 -9.42 11.18 -8.33
N HIS A 447 -9.55 10.00 -8.96
CA HIS A 447 -8.56 9.49 -9.90
C HIS A 447 -8.62 10.29 -11.19
N ALA A 448 -7.97 11.43 -11.21
CA ALA A 448 -7.51 12.02 -12.44
C ALA A 448 -6.33 11.15 -12.93
N HIS A 449 -6.62 10.09 -13.69
CA HIS A 449 -5.60 9.49 -14.53
C HIS A 449 -5.02 10.62 -15.40
N ALA A 450 -3.90 11.15 -14.99
CA ALA A 450 -3.04 11.96 -15.83
C ALA A 450 -2.46 11.04 -16.94
N ASN A 451 -3.34 10.58 -17.84
CA ASN A 451 -2.98 10.14 -19.18
C ASN A 451 -2.58 11.38 -19.99
N ALA A 452 -1.52 12.08 -19.56
CA ALA A 452 -0.95 13.21 -20.24
C ALA A 452 0.54 12.99 -20.49
N HIS A 453 0.92 11.87 -21.08
CA HIS A 453 2.21 11.70 -21.77
C HIS A 453 2.09 10.64 -22.86
N SER A 454 1.11 10.82 -23.77
CA SER A 454 1.20 10.28 -25.12
C SER A 454 0.97 11.45 -26.08
N HIS A 455 1.97 11.74 -26.88
CA HIS A 455 2.08 12.74 -27.95
C HIS A 455 2.61 14.13 -27.54
N ALA A 456 3.94 14.32 -27.57
CA ALA A 456 4.63 15.31 -28.39
C ALA A 456 6.12 14.97 -28.51
#